data_5325e42905297920209c1eaa832bf668
#
_entry.id   5325e42905297920209c1eaa832bf668
#
_cell.length_a   1.000
_cell.length_b   1.000
_cell.length_c   1.000
_cell.angle_alpha   90.00
_cell.angle_beta   90.00
_cell.angle_gamma   90.00
#
_symmetry.space_group_name_H-M   'P 1'
#
loop_
_entity.id
_entity.type
_entity.pdbx_description
1 polymer ?
#
loop_
_entity_poly.entity_id
_entity_poly.type
_entity_poly.pdbx_seq_one_letter_code
_entity_poly.pdbx_strand_id
1 'polypeptide(L)'
;RTCVATNTRLHLIEPLGFKLNEKALKRAGLDYWDKLDVHVYSDYQDFLEKNPQAAGNMYFATTKAHKVYSDVSYSPDCYLMFGKESAGIPEEILVENEEHCIRIPMWGDIRSLNLSNSAAIVLYEALRQNGFEKMELAGELHHLSWNSQI
;
A
#
# COMPACT_ATOMS: atom_id res chain seq x y z
N ARG A 1 4.61 7.88 -4.44
CA ARG A 1 3.59 8.93 -4.70
C ARG A 1 2.31 8.69 -3.90
N THR A 2 1.76 7.50 -3.96
CA THR A 2 0.52 7.18 -3.25
C THR A 2 0.66 7.40 -1.74
N CYS A 3 1.77 6.99 -1.15
CA CYS A 3 1.99 7.15 0.29
C CYS A 3 2.05 8.63 0.68
N VAL A 4 2.66 9.47 -0.13
CA VAL A 4 2.69 10.91 0.12
C VAL A 4 1.29 11.51 -0.02
N ALA A 5 0.57 11.14 -1.08
CA ALA A 5 -0.78 11.66 -1.34
C ALA A 5 -1.78 11.28 -0.25
N THR A 6 -1.54 10.21 0.47
CA THR A 6 -2.45 9.69 1.49
C THR A 6 -1.91 9.87 2.92
N ASN A 7 -0.74 10.50 3.06
CA ASN A 7 -0.05 10.65 4.35
C ASN A 7 0.14 9.28 5.04
N THR A 8 0.56 8.29 4.27
CA THR A 8 0.77 6.92 4.73
C THR A 8 2.26 6.65 4.88
N ARG A 9 2.64 6.03 5.99
CA ARG A 9 4.03 5.64 6.23
C ARG A 9 4.40 4.47 5.34
N LEU A 10 5.59 4.52 4.75
CA LEU A 10 6.12 3.45 3.91
C LEU A 10 7.19 2.67 4.66
N HIS A 11 7.01 1.36 4.77
CA HIS A 11 7.97 0.45 5.36
C HIS A 11 8.58 -0.40 4.25
N LEU A 12 9.91 -0.38 4.14
CA LEU A 12 10.64 -1.14 3.14
C LEU A 12 11.47 -2.22 3.82
N ILE A 13 11.25 -3.47 3.43
CA ILE A 13 11.93 -4.63 4.00
C ILE A 13 12.94 -5.16 2.98
N GLU A 14 14.21 -5.19 3.35
CA GLU A 14 15.26 -5.68 2.47
C GLU A 14 15.20 -7.21 2.32
N PRO A 15 15.72 -7.78 1.23
CA PRO A 15 16.42 -7.10 0.14
C PRO A 15 15.45 -6.40 -0.81
N LEU A 16 15.83 -5.18 -1.23
CA LEU A 16 15.06 -4.40 -2.20
C LEU A 16 15.58 -4.67 -3.61
N GLY A 17 14.69 -4.57 -4.59
CA GLY A 17 15.08 -4.72 -5.98
C GLY A 17 15.74 -3.48 -6.58
N PHE A 18 16.02 -2.46 -5.77
CA PHE A 18 16.59 -1.20 -6.22
C PHE A 18 17.45 -0.58 -5.11
N LYS A 19 18.24 0.43 -5.46
CA LYS A 19 19.09 1.14 -4.51
C LYS A 19 18.37 2.40 -4.01
N LEU A 20 18.37 2.56 -2.68
CA LEU A 20 17.82 3.74 -2.02
C LEU A 20 18.91 4.79 -1.86
N ASN A 21 19.24 5.52 -2.94
CA ASN A 21 20.10 6.68 -2.86
C ASN A 21 19.45 7.86 -3.56
N GLU A 22 19.78 9.07 -3.11
CA GLU A 22 19.17 10.29 -3.63
C GLU A 22 19.28 10.42 -5.14
N LYS A 23 20.42 10.03 -5.69
CA LYS A 23 20.71 10.19 -7.10
C LYS A 23 19.79 9.31 -7.97
N ALA A 24 19.59 8.05 -7.55
CA ALA A 24 18.69 7.14 -8.25
C ALA A 24 17.23 7.58 -8.12
N LEU A 25 16.85 8.08 -6.96
CA LEU A 25 15.49 8.54 -6.69
C LEU A 25 15.16 9.80 -7.49
N LYS A 26 16.08 10.74 -7.60
CA LYS A 26 15.92 11.93 -8.43
C LYS A 26 15.79 11.58 -9.90
N ARG A 27 16.55 10.57 -10.37
CA ARG A 27 16.42 10.10 -11.76
C ARG A 27 15.05 9.51 -12.05
N ALA A 28 14.44 8.88 -11.06
CA ALA A 28 13.11 8.31 -11.20
C ALA A 28 12.00 9.37 -11.16
N GLY A 29 12.35 10.64 -10.97
CA GLY A 29 11.38 11.73 -10.92
C GLY A 29 10.59 11.79 -9.62
N LEU A 30 11.15 11.27 -8.52
CA LEU A 30 10.46 11.26 -7.22
C LEU A 30 10.76 12.56 -6.46
N ASP A 31 10.25 13.67 -6.95
CA ASP A 31 10.47 15.00 -6.37
C ASP A 31 9.86 15.16 -4.98
N TYR A 32 8.94 14.28 -4.61
CA TYR A 32 8.25 14.29 -3.32
C TYR A 32 8.85 13.33 -2.31
N TRP A 33 10.02 12.74 -2.61
CA TRP A 33 10.70 11.80 -1.71
C TRP A 33 10.96 12.42 -0.34
N ASP A 34 11.29 13.71 -0.29
CA ASP A 34 11.55 14.42 0.96
C ASP A 34 10.32 14.51 1.86
N LYS A 35 9.12 14.34 1.29
CA LYS A 35 7.86 14.41 2.03
C LYS A 35 7.39 13.03 2.50
N LEU A 36 8.11 11.98 2.12
CA LEU A 36 7.74 10.62 2.41
C LEU A 36 8.30 10.17 3.77
N ASP A 37 7.42 9.64 4.62
CA ASP A 37 7.83 9.02 5.87
C ASP A 37 8.20 7.56 5.58
N VAL A 38 9.49 7.29 5.39
CA VAL A 38 9.97 5.97 4.99
C VAL A 38 10.89 5.37 6.05
N HIS A 39 10.71 4.07 6.31
CA HIS A 39 11.51 3.29 7.25
C HIS A 39 11.99 2.02 6.58
N VAL A 40 13.26 1.68 6.79
CA VAL A 40 13.89 0.52 6.14
C VAL A 40 14.28 -0.52 7.19
N TYR A 41 14.03 -1.79 6.90
CA TYR A 41 14.30 -2.90 7.80
C TYR A 41 15.15 -3.95 7.11
N SER A 42 16.00 -4.64 7.87
CA SER A 42 16.89 -5.65 7.32
C SER A 42 16.15 -6.91 6.85
N ASP A 43 15.03 -7.24 7.52
CA ASP A 43 14.17 -8.38 7.15
C ASP A 43 12.81 -8.20 7.81
N TYR A 44 11.90 -9.16 7.56
CA TYR A 44 10.55 -9.12 8.11
C TYR A 44 10.55 -9.19 9.64
N GLN A 45 11.45 -9.98 10.23
CA GLN A 45 11.55 -10.10 11.68
C GLN A 45 11.96 -8.76 12.31
N ASP A 46 12.91 -8.05 11.70
CA ASP A 46 13.33 -6.72 12.14
C ASP A 46 12.14 -5.75 12.11
N PHE A 47 11.32 -5.81 11.06
CA PHE A 47 10.10 -5.01 10.97
C PHE A 47 9.15 -5.31 12.14
N LEU A 48 8.89 -6.58 12.41
CA LEU A 48 7.96 -6.97 13.48
C LEU A 48 8.48 -6.55 14.87
N GLU A 49 9.77 -6.65 15.10
CA GLU A 49 10.37 -6.24 16.37
C GLU A 49 10.24 -4.74 16.62
N LYS A 50 10.38 -3.95 15.57
CA LYS A 50 10.30 -2.48 15.67
C LYS A 50 8.87 -1.96 15.58
N ASN A 51 7.93 -2.80 15.17
CA ASN A 51 6.52 -2.45 15.04
C ASN A 51 5.64 -3.51 15.70
N PRO A 52 5.75 -3.71 17.02
CA PRO A 52 5.00 -4.78 17.70
C PRO A 52 3.49 -4.61 17.57
N GLN A 53 3.01 -3.37 17.39
CA GLN A 53 1.59 -3.10 17.19
C GLN A 53 1.07 -3.60 15.86
N ALA A 54 1.94 -3.98 14.92
CA ALA A 54 1.53 -4.53 13.63
C ALA A 54 1.00 -5.95 13.75
N ALA A 55 1.43 -6.69 14.76
CA ALA A 55 0.99 -8.07 14.95
C ALA A 55 -0.53 -8.14 15.13
N GLY A 56 -1.19 -8.98 14.30
CA GLY A 56 -2.64 -9.10 14.32
C GLY A 56 -3.39 -7.96 13.64
N ASN A 57 -2.67 -6.98 13.12
CA ASN A 57 -3.29 -5.81 12.46
C ASN A 57 -2.70 -5.58 11.06
N MET A 58 -2.29 -6.66 10.41
CA MET A 58 -1.72 -6.62 9.08
C MET A 58 -2.59 -7.39 8.09
N TYR A 59 -2.65 -6.90 6.86
CA TYR A 59 -3.26 -7.61 5.75
C TYR A 59 -2.19 -7.85 4.68
N PHE A 60 -2.24 -9.01 4.06
CA PHE A 60 -1.21 -9.50 3.14
C PHE A 60 -1.81 -9.63 1.75
N ALA A 61 -1.40 -8.77 0.83
CA ALA A 61 -1.92 -8.76 -0.54
C ALA A 61 -1.21 -9.84 -1.37
N THR A 62 -1.97 -10.78 -1.86
CA THR A 62 -1.45 -11.88 -2.67
C THR A 62 -2.53 -12.41 -3.61
N THR A 63 -2.12 -12.79 -4.81
CA THR A 63 -3.06 -13.40 -5.78
C THR A 63 -3.50 -14.79 -5.35
N LYS A 64 -2.91 -15.35 -4.29
CA LYS A 64 -3.22 -16.68 -3.77
C LYS A 64 -4.26 -16.65 -2.66
N ALA A 65 -4.72 -15.48 -2.24
CA ALA A 65 -5.70 -15.36 -1.18
C ALA A 65 -7.09 -15.80 -1.61
N HIS A 66 -7.90 -16.21 -0.65
CA HIS A 66 -9.28 -16.63 -0.86
C HIS A 66 -10.30 -15.52 -0.59
N LYS A 67 -9.87 -14.40 -0.05
CA LYS A 67 -10.75 -13.26 0.26
C LYS A 67 -10.45 -12.09 -0.66
N VAL A 68 -11.49 -11.44 -1.12
CA VAL A 68 -11.34 -10.21 -1.91
C VAL A 68 -10.98 -9.07 -0.99
N TYR A 69 -10.10 -8.19 -1.43
CA TYR A 69 -9.60 -7.07 -0.63
C TYR A 69 -10.71 -6.16 -0.08
N SER A 70 -11.85 -6.10 -0.75
CA SER A 70 -12.97 -5.25 -0.33
C SER A 70 -13.89 -5.95 0.66
N ASP A 71 -13.69 -7.23 0.95
CA ASP A 71 -14.54 -8.01 1.84
C ASP A 71 -14.03 -8.08 3.28
N VAL A 72 -12.95 -7.40 3.59
CA VAL A 72 -12.40 -7.34 4.95
C VAL A 72 -12.56 -5.94 5.53
N SER A 73 -12.49 -5.84 6.85
CA SER A 73 -12.62 -4.55 7.55
C SER A 73 -11.25 -4.06 7.98
N TYR A 74 -10.85 -2.89 7.47
CA TYR A 74 -9.56 -2.30 7.80
C TYR A 74 -9.70 -1.29 8.94
N SER A 75 -8.88 -1.44 9.98
CA SER A 75 -8.82 -0.43 11.03
C SER A 75 -7.99 0.77 10.55
N PRO A 76 -8.17 1.96 11.17
CA PRO A 76 -7.43 3.15 10.75
C PRO A 76 -5.90 3.01 10.87
N ASP A 77 -5.44 2.14 11.75
CA ASP A 77 -4.01 1.92 12.04
C ASP A 77 -3.49 0.59 11.50
N CYS A 78 -4.18 -0.02 10.55
CA CYS A 78 -3.75 -1.30 9.98
C CYS A 78 -2.52 -1.14 9.10
N TYR A 79 -1.84 -2.26 8.87
CA TYR A 79 -0.70 -2.35 7.98
C TYR A 79 -1.07 -3.18 6.76
N LEU A 80 -0.62 -2.76 5.60
CA LEU A 80 -0.85 -3.47 4.35
C LEU A 80 0.49 -3.93 3.80
N MET A 81 0.65 -5.23 3.62
CA MET A 81 1.91 -5.79 3.12
C MET A 81 1.77 -6.26 1.68
N PHE A 82 2.77 -5.91 0.87
CA PHE A 82 2.87 -6.31 -0.53
C PHE A 82 4.20 -7.00 -0.75
N GLY A 83 4.21 -7.98 -1.63
CA GLY A 83 5.43 -8.69 -1.97
C GLY A 83 6.20 -8.01 -3.09
N LYS A 84 7.44 -8.42 -3.29
CA LYS A 84 8.23 -7.94 -4.42
C LYS A 84 7.66 -8.49 -5.72
N GLU A 85 7.89 -7.76 -6.81
CA GLU A 85 7.29 -8.05 -8.10
C GLU A 85 7.67 -9.44 -8.66
N SER A 86 8.87 -9.91 -8.35
CA SER A 86 9.37 -11.17 -8.90
C SER A 86 8.84 -12.42 -8.22
N ALA A 87 8.51 -12.36 -6.92
CA ALA A 87 8.19 -13.55 -6.13
C ALA A 87 6.99 -13.40 -5.21
N GLY A 88 6.50 -12.19 -4.98
CA GLY A 88 5.43 -11.94 -4.02
C GLY A 88 5.88 -12.10 -2.58
N ILE A 89 4.92 -12.23 -1.68
CA ILE A 89 5.20 -12.44 -0.25
C ILE A 89 5.60 -13.90 -0.04
N PRO A 90 6.65 -14.18 0.76
CA PRO A 90 7.02 -15.57 1.06
C PRO A 90 5.86 -16.39 1.60
N GLU A 91 5.74 -17.63 1.13
CA GLU A 91 4.61 -18.48 1.51
C GLU A 91 4.58 -18.80 3.00
N GLU A 92 5.73 -18.84 3.66
CA GLU A 92 5.83 -19.06 5.10
C GLU A 92 5.07 -17.97 5.88
N ILE A 93 5.12 -16.74 5.40
CA ILE A 93 4.41 -15.63 6.01
C ILE A 93 2.90 -15.75 5.74
N LEU A 94 2.53 -16.11 4.51
CA LEU A 94 1.13 -16.22 4.11
C LEU A 94 0.40 -17.32 4.87
N VAL A 95 1.02 -18.48 5.02
CA VAL A 95 0.42 -19.62 5.70
C VAL A 95 0.07 -19.29 7.16
N GLU A 96 0.92 -18.54 7.83
CA GLU A 96 0.68 -18.14 9.22
C GLU A 96 -0.38 -17.04 9.35
N ASN A 97 -0.78 -16.42 8.24
CA ASN A 97 -1.69 -15.28 8.23
C ASN A 97 -2.85 -15.46 7.25
N GLU A 98 -3.28 -16.69 7.02
CA GLU A 98 -4.31 -17.02 6.02
C GLU A 98 -5.55 -16.15 6.12
N GLU A 99 -6.04 -15.90 7.34
CA GLU A 99 -7.25 -15.11 7.58
C GLU A 99 -7.10 -13.65 7.17
N HIS A 100 -5.88 -13.16 7.07
CA HIS A 100 -5.59 -11.78 6.71
C HIS A 100 -5.01 -11.64 5.30
N CYS A 101 -5.03 -12.70 4.51
CA CYS A 101 -4.61 -12.63 3.12
C CYS A 101 -5.76 -12.14 2.25
N ILE A 102 -5.47 -11.19 1.39
CA ILE A 102 -6.46 -10.52 0.54
C ILE A 102 -5.97 -10.49 -0.91
N ARG A 103 -6.89 -10.47 -1.85
CA ARG A 103 -6.55 -10.38 -3.27
C ARG A 103 -7.38 -9.34 -3.99
N ILE A 104 -6.80 -8.79 -5.04
CA ILE A 104 -7.50 -7.94 -5.99
C ILE A 104 -8.04 -8.84 -7.09
N PRO A 105 -9.35 -8.81 -7.38
CA PRO A 105 -9.90 -9.62 -8.49
C PRO A 105 -9.29 -9.20 -9.82
N MET A 106 -9.03 -10.18 -10.68
CA MET A 106 -8.46 -9.94 -12.01
C MET A 106 -9.19 -10.78 -13.05
N TRP A 107 -9.23 -10.26 -14.27
CA TRP A 107 -9.87 -10.93 -15.38
C TRP A 107 -8.87 -11.83 -16.12
N GLY A 108 -9.28 -13.04 -16.46
CA GLY A 108 -8.51 -13.94 -17.33
C GLY A 108 -7.22 -14.46 -16.71
N ASP A 109 -6.19 -14.57 -17.54
CA ASP A 109 -4.93 -15.19 -17.18
C ASP A 109 -3.87 -14.22 -16.66
N ILE A 110 -4.26 -13.00 -16.33
CA ILE A 110 -3.34 -12.01 -15.75
C ILE A 110 -2.88 -12.49 -14.39
N ARG A 111 -1.55 -12.58 -14.21
CA ARG A 111 -0.96 -13.10 -12.96
C ARG A 111 -0.95 -12.12 -11.82
N SER A 112 -0.68 -10.85 -12.13
CA SER A 112 -0.61 -9.81 -11.10
C SER A 112 -0.73 -8.44 -11.75
N LEU A 113 -1.08 -7.47 -10.94
CA LEU A 113 -1.05 -6.06 -11.31
C LEU A 113 0.31 -5.49 -10.91
N ASN A 114 0.66 -4.36 -11.52
CA ASN A 114 1.83 -3.59 -11.11
C ASN A 114 1.77 -3.31 -9.60
N LEU A 115 2.91 -3.40 -8.93
CA LEU A 115 2.98 -3.27 -7.47
C LEU A 115 2.42 -1.94 -6.97
N SER A 116 2.79 -0.82 -7.59
CA SER A 116 2.29 0.49 -7.17
C SER A 116 0.79 0.62 -7.37
N ASN A 117 0.25 0.04 -8.44
CA ASN A 117 -1.19 0.03 -8.69
C ASN A 117 -1.90 -0.81 -7.62
N SER A 118 -1.38 -1.99 -7.30
CA SER A 118 -1.95 -2.85 -6.27
C SER A 118 -1.98 -2.14 -4.92
N ALA A 119 -0.88 -1.48 -4.57
CA ALA A 119 -0.79 -0.74 -3.31
C ALA A 119 -1.84 0.38 -3.26
N ALA A 120 -1.99 1.13 -4.35
CA ALA A 120 -2.98 2.21 -4.42
C ALA A 120 -4.40 1.68 -4.26
N ILE A 121 -4.74 0.59 -4.96
CA ILE A 121 -6.09 0.01 -4.92
C ILE A 121 -6.45 -0.39 -3.48
N VAL A 122 -5.60 -1.16 -2.82
CA VAL A 122 -5.89 -1.67 -1.49
C VAL A 122 -5.88 -0.55 -0.46
N LEU A 123 -4.90 0.35 -0.54
CA LEU A 123 -4.79 1.47 0.39
C LEU A 123 -6.03 2.37 0.31
N TYR A 124 -6.48 2.72 -0.89
CA TYR A 124 -7.67 3.56 -1.04
C TYR A 124 -8.95 2.87 -0.56
N GLU A 125 -9.03 1.57 -0.65
CA GLU A 125 -10.17 0.85 -0.06
C GLU A 125 -10.14 0.96 1.47
N ALA A 126 -8.98 0.79 2.08
CA ALA A 126 -8.83 0.95 3.53
C ALA A 126 -9.20 2.38 3.96
N LEU A 127 -8.74 3.38 3.20
CA LEU A 127 -9.07 4.78 3.47
C LEU A 127 -10.55 5.06 3.29
N ARG A 128 -11.18 4.49 2.25
CA ARG A 128 -12.61 4.64 2.01
C ARG A 128 -13.42 4.11 3.19
N GLN A 129 -13.07 2.94 3.69
CA GLN A 129 -13.77 2.34 4.83
C GLN A 129 -13.65 3.22 6.08
N ASN A 130 -12.60 3.98 6.20
CA ASN A 130 -12.37 4.86 7.35
C ASN A 130 -12.71 6.32 7.04
N GLY A 131 -13.53 6.55 5.99
CA GLY A 131 -14.14 7.85 5.70
C GLY A 131 -13.22 8.88 5.08
N PHE A 132 -12.07 8.49 4.52
CA PHE A 132 -11.09 9.42 3.93
C PHE A 132 -10.72 10.55 4.89
N GLU A 133 -10.54 10.22 6.17
CA GLU A 133 -10.31 11.21 7.21
C GLU A 133 -9.14 12.15 6.86
N LYS A 134 -9.38 13.45 7.00
CA LYS A 134 -8.41 14.54 6.75
C LYS A 134 -7.94 14.65 5.30
N MET A 135 -8.64 14.00 4.37
CA MET A 135 -8.33 14.11 2.94
C MET A 135 -9.28 15.09 2.28
N GLU A 136 -8.81 15.73 1.21
CA GLU A 136 -9.66 16.63 0.43
C GLU A 136 -10.61 15.80 -0.42
N LEU A 137 -11.91 16.07 -0.30
CA LEU A 137 -12.96 15.31 -0.96
C LEU A 137 -13.56 16.01 -2.18
N ALA A 138 -13.22 17.26 -2.41
CA ALA A 138 -13.75 18.05 -3.51
C ALA A 138 -12.70 19.03 -4.02
N GLY A 139 -12.90 19.49 -5.23
CA GLY A 139 -11.96 20.42 -5.84
C GLY A 139 -12.68 21.50 -6.63
N GLU A 140 -11.94 22.51 -7.03
CA GLU A 140 -12.42 23.64 -7.82
C GLU A 140 -11.67 23.73 -9.15
N LEU A 141 -12.32 24.30 -10.14
CA LEU A 141 -11.70 24.56 -11.45
C LEU A 141 -10.74 25.74 -11.34
N HIS A 142 -9.70 25.73 -12.17
CA HIS A 142 -8.70 26.80 -12.15
C HIS A 142 -9.18 28.11 -12.78
N HIS A 143 -10.01 28.03 -13.82
CA HIS A 143 -10.38 29.20 -14.63
C HIS A 143 -11.88 29.45 -14.68
N LEU A 144 -12.68 28.44 -14.47
CA LEU A 144 -14.13 28.52 -14.49
C LEU A 144 -14.67 28.09 -13.14
N SER A 145 -15.97 28.25 -12.94
CA SER A 145 -16.66 27.78 -11.74
C SER A 145 -17.55 26.61 -12.07
N TRP A 146 -17.66 25.67 -11.15
CA TRP A 146 -18.64 24.59 -11.32
C TRP A 146 -20.03 25.18 -11.35
N ASN A 147 -20.81 24.75 -12.33
CA ASN A 147 -22.18 25.19 -12.47
C ASN A 147 -23.07 24.37 -11.53
N SER A 148 -23.50 24.99 -10.43
CA SER A 148 -24.30 24.32 -9.41
C SER A 148 -25.80 24.57 -9.57
N GLN A 149 -26.27 24.79 -10.77
CA GLN A 149 -27.69 24.98 -11.02
C GLN A 149 -28.49 23.71 -10.78
N ILE A 150 -29.59 23.89 -10.13
CA ILE A 150 -30.54 22.84 -9.79
C ILE A 150 -31.69 22.90 -10.75
#